data_6a452dfeecc5d343884ef03c79511651
#
_entry.id   6a452dfeecc5d343884ef03c79511651
#
_cell.length_a   1.000
_cell.length_b   1.000
_cell.length_c   1.000
_cell.angle_alpha   90.00
_cell.angle_beta   90.00
_cell.angle_gamma   90.00
#
_symmetry.space_group_name_H-M   'P 1'
#
loop_
_entity.id
_entity.type
_entity.pdbx_description
1 polymer ?
#
loop_
_entity_poly.entity_id
_entity_poly.type
_entity_poly.pdbx_seq_one_letter_code
_entity_poly.pdbx_strand_id
1 'polypeptide(L)'
;TMPFKDRLNAGIISAALTLGENIRAVDVASTQRAGTSALMQALTTVKAGEAKNAIVVASDHRQTRAASAQELDFGDGAAALSVGSENVIATYLGGTSLTIDFVDHFRGSTDDFDYNWEERWIRDEGYTKIIPRAVKAALEASGTAAGEIKHFVLPTTFGVKFVQQLAKSSGIAPDAARDTLADNCGETGA
;
A
#
# COMPACT_ATOMS: atom_id res chain seq x y z
N THR A 1 3.33 -7.40 -8.77
CA THR A 1 3.49 -8.21 -10.00
C THR A 1 3.13 -9.65 -9.71
N MET A 2 2.21 -10.20 -10.46
CA MET A 2 1.82 -11.61 -10.32
C MET A 2 2.64 -12.45 -11.30
N PRO A 3 3.32 -13.51 -10.84
CA PRO A 3 4.10 -14.39 -11.73
C PRO A 3 3.22 -15.08 -12.78
N PHE A 4 1.95 -15.31 -12.47
CA PHE A 4 1.01 -15.92 -13.40
C PHE A 4 -0.26 -15.08 -13.51
N LYS A 5 -0.71 -14.79 -14.74
CA LYS A 5 -1.93 -14.02 -15.01
C LYS A 5 -3.21 -14.85 -14.80
N ASP A 6 -3.13 -16.14 -15.04
CA ASP A 6 -4.25 -17.08 -14.95
C ASP A 6 -3.85 -18.32 -14.11
N ARG A 7 -3.60 -18.06 -12.83
CA ARG A 7 -3.34 -19.07 -11.81
C ARG A 7 -3.50 -18.41 -10.44
N LEU A 8 -3.99 -19.17 -9.45
CA LEU A 8 -4.05 -18.70 -8.06
C LEU A 8 -2.63 -18.60 -7.47
N ASN A 9 -2.06 -17.39 -7.48
CA ASN A 9 -0.70 -17.14 -6.97
C ASN A 9 -0.62 -17.31 -5.44
N ALA A 10 -1.66 -16.94 -4.71
CA ALA A 10 -1.76 -17.19 -3.27
C ALA A 10 -1.72 -18.71 -2.94
N GLY A 11 -2.17 -19.56 -3.86
CA GLY A 11 -2.04 -21.02 -3.73
C GLY A 11 -0.60 -21.50 -3.80
N ILE A 12 0.26 -20.83 -4.58
CA ILE A 12 1.70 -21.13 -4.64
C ILE A 12 2.36 -20.80 -3.30
N ILE A 13 2.03 -19.64 -2.73
CA ILE A 13 2.51 -19.21 -1.42
C ILE A 13 2.06 -20.19 -0.34
N SER A 14 0.81 -20.59 -0.36
CA SER A 14 0.24 -21.58 0.56
C SER A 14 0.99 -22.91 0.51
N ALA A 15 1.26 -23.42 -0.70
CA ALA A 15 2.02 -24.64 -0.89
C ALA A 15 3.47 -24.52 -0.40
N ALA A 16 4.13 -23.40 -0.68
CA ALA A 16 5.50 -23.13 -0.23
C ALA A 16 5.60 -23.05 1.31
N LEU A 17 4.56 -22.52 1.97
CA LEU A 17 4.46 -22.46 3.42
C LEU A 17 3.92 -23.75 4.05
N THR A 18 3.66 -24.78 3.25
CA THR A 18 3.08 -26.06 3.72
C THR A 18 1.80 -25.90 4.53
N LEU A 19 0.96 -24.91 4.19
CA LEU A 19 -0.33 -24.72 4.81
C LEU A 19 -1.28 -25.85 4.39
N GLY A 20 -2.22 -26.19 5.26
CA GLY A 20 -3.22 -27.22 4.97
C GLY A 20 -4.13 -26.85 3.78
N GLU A 21 -4.79 -27.81 3.18
CA GLU A 21 -5.65 -27.61 2.01
C GLU A 21 -6.97 -26.89 2.34
N ASN A 22 -7.42 -26.96 3.60
CA ASN A 22 -8.67 -26.33 4.04
C ASN A 22 -8.48 -24.85 4.37
N ILE A 23 -8.03 -24.08 3.40
CA ILE A 23 -7.86 -22.63 3.51
C ILE A 23 -8.53 -21.94 2.33
N ARG A 24 -8.96 -20.70 2.54
CA ARG A 24 -9.40 -19.81 1.47
C ARG A 24 -8.21 -18.98 0.99
N ALA A 25 -7.86 -19.08 -0.27
CA ALA A 25 -6.82 -18.27 -0.90
C ALA A 25 -7.43 -17.39 -1.99
N VAL A 26 -6.94 -16.16 -2.10
CA VAL A 26 -7.45 -15.15 -3.04
C VAL A 26 -6.28 -14.28 -3.51
N ASP A 27 -6.26 -13.96 -4.79
CA ASP A 27 -5.35 -12.97 -5.35
C ASP A 27 -6.06 -11.61 -5.45
N VAL A 28 -5.38 -10.56 -5.02
CA VAL A 28 -5.82 -9.16 -5.18
C VAL A 28 -4.79 -8.45 -6.05
N ALA A 29 -5.23 -7.92 -7.19
CA ALA A 29 -4.35 -7.35 -8.20
C ALA A 29 -5.01 -6.19 -8.93
N SER A 30 -4.33 -5.67 -9.97
CA SER A 30 -4.81 -4.62 -10.87
C SER A 30 -5.02 -3.25 -10.22
N THR A 31 -4.39 -3.00 -9.10
CA THR A 31 -4.35 -1.69 -8.43
C THR A 31 -3.11 -1.57 -7.57
N GLN A 32 -2.52 -0.41 -7.48
CA GLN A 32 -1.38 -0.14 -6.60
C GLN A 32 -1.69 -0.27 -5.12
N ARG A 33 -2.92 -0.15 -4.71
CA ARG A 33 -3.33 -0.42 -3.33
C ARG A 33 -3.78 -1.86 -3.11
N ALA A 34 -3.32 -2.82 -3.93
CA ALA A 34 -3.69 -4.23 -3.80
C ALA A 34 -3.36 -4.79 -2.40
N GLY A 35 -2.17 -4.49 -1.88
CA GLY A 35 -1.75 -4.92 -0.54
C GLY A 35 -2.64 -4.37 0.57
N THR A 36 -2.95 -3.07 0.56
CA THR A 36 -3.85 -2.47 1.55
C THR A 36 -5.30 -2.96 1.38
N SER A 37 -5.76 -3.19 0.14
CA SER A 37 -7.08 -3.77 -0.11
C SER A 37 -7.18 -5.21 0.43
N ALA A 38 -6.14 -6.03 0.23
CA ALA A 38 -6.06 -7.37 0.79
C ALA A 38 -6.05 -7.34 2.32
N LEU A 39 -5.32 -6.40 2.94
CA LEU A 39 -5.32 -6.20 4.38
C LEU A 39 -6.72 -5.86 4.92
N MET A 40 -7.43 -4.95 4.27
CA MET A 40 -8.80 -4.60 4.66
C MET A 40 -9.77 -5.77 4.53
N GLN A 41 -9.64 -6.61 3.50
CA GLN A 41 -10.41 -7.84 3.36
C GLN A 41 -10.09 -8.83 4.46
N ALA A 42 -8.82 -9.04 4.78
CA ALA A 42 -8.39 -9.94 5.86
C ALA A 42 -8.93 -9.48 7.24
N LEU A 43 -8.82 -8.19 7.55
CA LEU A 43 -9.37 -7.61 8.78
C LEU A 43 -10.89 -7.82 8.88
N THR A 44 -11.61 -7.60 7.78
CA THR A 44 -13.05 -7.82 7.71
C THR A 44 -13.40 -9.29 7.89
N THR A 45 -12.67 -10.20 7.25
CA THR A 45 -12.88 -11.65 7.34
C THR A 45 -12.69 -12.17 8.77
N VAL A 46 -11.62 -11.72 9.44
CA VAL A 46 -11.36 -12.09 10.84
C VAL A 46 -12.41 -11.48 11.77
N LYS A 47 -12.78 -10.21 11.57
CA LYS A 47 -13.81 -9.54 12.36
C LYS A 47 -15.19 -10.19 12.21
N ALA A 48 -15.52 -10.69 11.03
CA ALA A 48 -16.76 -11.41 10.77
C ALA A 48 -16.78 -12.82 11.35
N GLY A 49 -15.64 -13.33 11.86
CA GLY A 49 -15.54 -14.69 12.40
C GLY A 49 -15.42 -15.78 11.33
N GLU A 50 -15.27 -15.41 10.06
CA GLU A 50 -15.14 -16.35 8.93
C GLU A 50 -13.76 -17.04 8.90
N ALA A 51 -12.75 -16.43 9.53
CA ALA A 51 -11.44 -17.02 9.76
C ALA A 51 -10.90 -16.55 11.12
N LYS A 52 -10.14 -17.41 11.80
CA LYS A 52 -9.43 -17.03 13.02
C LYS A 52 -8.23 -16.18 12.72
N ASN A 53 -7.51 -16.54 11.66
CA ASN A 53 -6.32 -15.85 11.21
C ASN A 53 -6.32 -15.73 9.68
N ALA A 54 -5.66 -14.69 9.18
CA ALA A 54 -5.40 -14.52 7.76
C ALA A 54 -3.95 -14.06 7.57
N ILE A 55 -3.33 -14.48 6.48
CA ILE A 55 -2.00 -14.01 6.07
C ILE A 55 -2.20 -13.15 4.82
N VAL A 56 -1.72 -11.93 4.88
CA VAL A 56 -1.69 -11.03 3.73
C VAL A 56 -0.25 -10.93 3.26
N VAL A 57 -0.02 -11.22 1.99
CA VAL A 57 1.31 -11.07 1.36
C VAL A 57 1.20 -10.05 0.25
N ALA A 58 2.00 -9.02 0.32
CA ALA A 58 2.18 -8.03 -0.73
C ALA A 58 3.58 -8.16 -1.29
N SER A 59 3.70 -8.27 -2.60
CA SER A 59 5.00 -8.32 -3.27
C SER A 59 4.90 -7.69 -4.64
N ASP A 60 5.94 -6.97 -5.02
CA ASP A 60 6.06 -6.44 -6.36
C ASP A 60 7.50 -6.53 -6.87
N HIS A 61 7.62 -6.73 -8.17
CA HIS A 61 8.83 -6.70 -8.96
C HIS A 61 8.51 -5.91 -10.23
N ARG A 62 8.85 -4.64 -10.22
CA ARG A 62 8.44 -3.71 -11.28
C ARG A 62 9.52 -3.62 -12.34
N GLN A 63 9.09 -3.78 -13.59
CA GLN A 63 9.98 -3.66 -14.74
C GLN A 63 9.97 -2.22 -15.24
N THR A 64 11.16 -1.71 -15.51
CA THR A 64 11.37 -0.34 -15.98
C THR A 64 11.96 -0.34 -17.38
N ARG A 65 11.65 0.71 -18.13
CA ARG A 65 12.29 0.95 -19.42
C ARG A 65 13.72 1.46 -19.17
N ALA A 66 14.67 0.90 -19.89
CA ALA A 66 16.06 1.37 -19.83
C ALA A 66 16.16 2.89 -20.08
N ALA A 67 16.98 3.57 -19.29
CA ALA A 67 17.19 5.02 -19.31
C ALA A 67 15.94 5.85 -18.97
N SER A 68 14.94 5.27 -18.31
CA SER A 68 13.83 6.02 -17.72
C SER A 68 14.17 6.48 -16.29
N ALA A 69 13.46 7.49 -15.78
CA ALA A 69 13.60 7.92 -14.39
C ALA A 69 13.28 6.78 -13.42
N GLN A 70 12.28 5.96 -13.77
CA GLN A 70 11.83 4.82 -12.97
C GLN A 70 12.92 3.74 -12.78
N GLU A 71 13.89 3.65 -13.68
CA GLU A 71 15.01 2.70 -13.53
C GLU A 71 15.85 2.98 -12.28
N LEU A 72 15.89 4.25 -11.85
CA LEU A 72 16.58 4.68 -10.63
C LEU A 72 15.68 4.69 -9.40
N ASP A 73 14.36 4.78 -9.59
CA ASP A 73 13.40 4.98 -8.52
C ASP A 73 12.73 3.68 -8.07
N PHE A 74 12.54 2.71 -8.98
CA PHE A 74 11.83 1.48 -8.65
C PHE A 74 12.73 0.45 -7.98
N GLY A 75 12.16 -0.27 -7.02
CA GLY A 75 12.79 -1.38 -6.33
C GLY A 75 11.83 -2.55 -6.16
N ASP A 76 12.39 -3.70 -5.81
CA ASP A 76 11.63 -4.89 -5.49
C ASP A 76 11.29 -4.92 -4.01
N GLY A 77 10.11 -5.40 -3.67
CA GLY A 77 9.70 -5.54 -2.29
C GLY A 77 8.71 -6.66 -2.05
N ALA A 78 8.77 -7.20 -0.84
CA ALA A 78 7.77 -8.12 -0.33
C ALA A 78 7.57 -7.92 1.16
N ALA A 79 6.31 -7.96 1.59
CA ALA A 79 5.95 -7.90 3.00
C ALA A 79 4.81 -8.88 3.29
N ALA A 80 4.77 -9.40 4.50
CA ALA A 80 3.68 -10.26 4.96
C ALA A 80 3.18 -9.80 6.33
N LEU A 81 1.86 -9.84 6.51
CA LEU A 81 1.18 -9.52 7.75
C LEU A 81 0.29 -10.69 8.16
N SER A 82 0.40 -11.13 9.41
CA SER A 82 -0.55 -12.03 10.04
C SER A 82 -1.62 -11.21 10.73
N VAL A 83 -2.88 -11.44 10.38
CA VAL A 83 -4.06 -10.77 10.94
C VAL A 83 -4.81 -11.75 11.80
N GLY A 84 -5.14 -11.37 13.03
CA GLY A 84 -5.88 -12.20 13.98
C GLY A 84 -6.39 -11.37 15.15
N SER A 85 -7.03 -12.02 16.12
CA SER A 85 -7.56 -11.36 17.33
C SER A 85 -6.76 -11.65 18.60
N GLU A 86 -5.78 -12.55 18.55
CA GLU A 86 -4.99 -12.97 19.71
C GLU A 86 -3.51 -12.62 19.53
N ASN A 87 -2.86 -12.22 20.62
CA ASN A 87 -1.43 -11.89 20.65
C ASN A 87 -0.99 -10.86 19.59
N VAL A 88 -1.83 -9.86 19.34
CA VAL A 88 -1.58 -8.84 18.32
C VAL A 88 -0.49 -7.85 18.76
N ILE A 89 0.39 -7.48 17.84
CA ILE A 89 1.43 -6.46 18.06
C ILE A 89 0.90 -5.03 17.79
N ALA A 90 -0.20 -4.91 17.04
CA ALA A 90 -0.85 -3.65 16.74
C ALA A 90 -2.35 -3.89 16.52
N THR A 91 -3.18 -2.93 16.90
CA THR A 91 -4.63 -2.98 16.71
C THR A 91 -5.05 -2.02 15.61
N TYR A 92 -5.88 -2.50 14.68
CA TYR A 92 -6.51 -1.65 13.68
C TYR A 92 -7.62 -0.81 14.32
N LEU A 93 -7.46 0.50 14.31
CA LEU A 93 -8.41 1.44 14.92
C LEU A 93 -9.48 1.90 13.95
N GLY A 94 -9.16 2.01 12.68
CA GLY A 94 -10.08 2.50 11.66
C GLY A 94 -9.34 2.91 10.39
N GLY A 95 -10.09 3.26 9.37
CA GLY A 95 -9.54 3.73 8.10
C GLY A 95 -10.64 4.15 7.14
N THR A 96 -10.22 4.74 6.05
CA THR A 96 -11.10 5.17 4.96
C THR A 96 -10.49 4.86 3.61
N SER A 97 -11.31 4.87 2.58
CA SER A 97 -10.86 4.78 1.20
C SER A 97 -11.54 5.86 0.38
N LEU A 98 -10.75 6.61 -0.39
CA LEU A 98 -11.24 7.48 -1.43
C LEU A 98 -11.04 6.81 -2.78
N THR A 99 -12.06 6.76 -3.60
CA THR A 99 -11.95 6.28 -4.98
C THR A 99 -12.05 7.50 -5.90
N ILE A 100 -10.93 7.80 -6.54
CA ILE A 100 -10.77 8.95 -7.43
C ILE A 100 -10.08 8.43 -8.68
N ASP A 101 -10.63 8.73 -9.85
CA ASP A 101 -9.98 8.45 -11.12
C ASP A 101 -8.87 9.49 -11.35
N PHE A 102 -7.74 9.24 -10.69
CA PHE A 102 -6.53 10.03 -10.79
C PHE A 102 -5.40 9.15 -11.30
N VAL A 103 -4.87 9.48 -12.46
CA VAL A 103 -3.83 8.69 -13.10
C VAL A 103 -2.46 9.30 -12.78
N ASP A 104 -1.68 8.64 -11.94
CA ASP A 104 -0.27 8.93 -11.71
C ASP A 104 0.62 8.08 -12.63
N HIS A 105 0.29 6.81 -12.74
CA HIS A 105 0.89 5.88 -13.70
C HIS A 105 -0.12 4.80 -14.04
N PHE A 106 0.12 4.10 -15.11
CA PHE A 106 -0.66 2.94 -15.52
C PHE A 106 0.18 2.02 -16.40
N ARG A 107 -0.27 0.78 -16.52
CA ARG A 107 0.26 -0.18 -17.48
C ARG A 107 -0.91 -0.85 -18.18
N GLY A 108 -0.97 -0.72 -19.50
CA GLY A 108 -1.94 -1.44 -20.32
C GLY A 108 -1.71 -2.95 -20.27
N SER A 109 -2.72 -3.73 -20.61
CA SER A 109 -2.64 -5.21 -20.55
C SER A 109 -1.59 -5.82 -21.49
N THR A 110 -1.17 -5.07 -22.51
CA THR A 110 -0.16 -5.48 -23.50
C THR A 110 1.18 -4.79 -23.32
N ASP A 111 1.31 -3.89 -22.34
CA ASP A 111 2.53 -3.12 -22.11
C ASP A 111 3.46 -3.87 -21.14
N ASP A 112 4.75 -3.84 -21.43
CA ASP A 112 5.78 -4.42 -20.57
C ASP A 112 6.16 -3.48 -19.42
N PHE A 113 6.04 -2.16 -19.62
CA PHE A 113 6.51 -1.13 -18.71
C PHE A 113 5.39 -0.19 -18.30
N ASP A 114 5.53 0.37 -17.09
CA ASP A 114 4.64 1.41 -16.60
C ASP A 114 4.83 2.72 -17.38
N TYR A 115 3.74 3.39 -17.68
CA TYR A 115 3.72 4.76 -18.15
C TYR A 115 3.46 5.67 -16.96
N ASN A 116 4.33 6.64 -16.73
CA ASN A 116 4.16 7.65 -15.68
C ASN A 116 3.68 8.97 -16.29
N TRP A 117 2.78 9.62 -15.56
CA TRP A 117 2.35 10.95 -15.88
C TRP A 117 3.38 12.00 -15.45
N GLU A 118 3.08 13.27 -15.63
CA GLU A 118 3.99 14.37 -15.29
C GLU A 118 4.10 14.52 -13.77
N GLU A 119 5.33 14.47 -13.23
CA GLU A 119 5.63 14.41 -11.80
C GLU A 119 5.04 15.58 -11.01
N ARG A 120 5.16 16.81 -11.53
CA ARG A 120 4.62 18.00 -10.86
C ARG A 120 3.10 17.96 -10.76
N TRP A 121 2.43 17.45 -11.80
CA TRP A 121 0.98 17.28 -11.78
C TRP A 121 0.57 16.20 -10.76
N ILE A 122 1.28 15.09 -10.70
CA ILE A 122 1.06 14.02 -9.70
C ILE A 122 1.18 14.58 -8.29
N ARG A 123 2.24 15.38 -8.04
CA ARG A 123 2.48 15.99 -6.73
C ARG A 123 1.39 17.00 -6.37
N ASP A 124 1.11 17.94 -7.27
CA ASP A 124 0.29 19.12 -6.96
C ASP A 124 -1.21 18.80 -7.04
N GLU A 125 -1.66 18.03 -8.02
CA GLU A 125 -3.07 17.65 -8.19
C GLU A 125 -3.43 16.34 -7.45
N GLY A 126 -2.51 15.40 -7.36
CA GLY A 126 -2.67 14.13 -6.68
C GLY A 126 -2.40 14.24 -5.18
N TYR A 127 -1.14 14.07 -4.80
CA TYR A 127 -0.76 13.96 -3.40
C TYR A 127 -1.24 15.14 -2.55
N THR A 128 -0.99 16.37 -2.98
CA THR A 128 -1.30 17.56 -2.19
C THR A 128 -2.79 17.76 -1.97
N LYS A 129 -3.64 17.35 -2.90
CA LYS A 129 -5.10 17.52 -2.80
C LYS A 129 -5.82 16.29 -2.25
N ILE A 130 -5.34 15.08 -2.55
CA ILE A 130 -6.06 13.85 -2.22
C ILE A 130 -5.66 13.35 -0.83
N ILE A 131 -4.35 13.31 -0.50
CA ILE A 131 -3.87 12.71 0.75
C ILE A 131 -4.42 13.41 1.99
N PRO A 132 -4.43 14.75 2.12
CA PRO A 132 -4.99 15.38 3.32
C PRO A 132 -6.48 15.07 3.54
N ARG A 133 -7.24 14.90 2.47
CA ARG A 133 -8.67 14.51 2.55
C ARG A 133 -8.81 13.08 3.08
N ALA A 134 -7.99 12.16 2.58
CA ALA A 134 -7.99 10.77 3.03
C ALA A 134 -7.56 10.67 4.51
N VAL A 135 -6.52 11.38 4.90
CA VAL A 135 -6.03 11.43 6.29
C VAL A 135 -7.10 11.97 7.22
N LYS A 136 -7.73 13.10 6.89
CA LYS A 136 -8.80 13.67 7.69
C LYS A 136 -9.95 12.68 7.89
N ALA A 137 -10.41 12.05 6.83
CA ALA A 137 -11.50 11.08 6.92
C ALA A 137 -11.08 9.82 7.72
N ALA A 138 -9.81 9.39 7.65
CA ALA A 138 -9.32 8.27 8.44
C ALA A 138 -9.23 8.61 9.94
N LEU A 139 -8.80 9.81 10.30
CA LEU A 139 -8.79 10.30 11.69
C LEU A 139 -10.20 10.37 12.26
N GLU A 140 -11.16 10.89 11.49
CA GLU A 140 -12.57 10.92 11.87
C GLU A 140 -13.13 9.51 12.07
N ALA A 141 -12.87 8.59 11.14
CA ALA A 141 -13.34 7.21 11.21
C ALA A 141 -12.75 6.41 12.37
N SER A 142 -11.52 6.72 12.78
CA SER A 142 -10.85 6.06 13.92
C SER A 142 -11.12 6.75 15.26
N GLY A 143 -11.71 7.94 15.26
CA GLY A 143 -11.86 8.77 16.45
C GLY A 143 -10.53 9.27 17.04
N THR A 144 -9.47 9.32 16.23
CA THR A 144 -8.11 9.66 16.66
C THR A 144 -7.82 11.12 16.36
N ALA A 145 -7.30 11.85 17.33
CA ALA A 145 -6.88 13.23 17.09
C ALA A 145 -5.55 13.28 16.32
N ALA A 146 -5.41 14.24 15.42
CA ALA A 146 -4.20 14.39 14.60
C ALA A 146 -2.92 14.53 15.45
N GLY A 147 -2.99 15.17 16.62
CA GLY A 147 -1.88 15.34 17.57
C GLY A 147 -1.45 14.04 18.28
N GLU A 148 -2.26 12.98 18.20
CA GLU A 148 -1.92 11.66 18.77
C GLU A 148 -1.10 10.81 17.82
N ILE A 149 -1.04 11.19 16.53
CA ILE A 149 -0.29 10.44 15.52
C ILE A 149 1.21 10.60 15.78
N LYS A 150 1.88 9.49 16.06
CA LYS A 150 3.33 9.44 16.33
C LYS A 150 4.14 9.01 15.12
N HIS A 151 3.51 8.30 14.18
CA HIS A 151 4.15 7.81 12.98
C HIS A 151 3.23 8.04 11.78
N PHE A 152 3.66 8.89 10.87
CA PHE A 152 2.99 9.13 9.60
C PHE A 152 3.87 8.57 8.47
N VAL A 153 3.39 7.52 7.84
CA VAL A 153 4.09 6.82 6.74
C VAL A 153 3.31 7.05 5.45
N LEU A 154 4.01 7.44 4.42
CA LEU A 154 3.44 7.63 3.10
C LEU A 154 4.42 7.07 2.07
N PRO A 155 4.05 6.06 1.27
CA PRO A 155 4.90 5.58 0.18
C PRO A 155 4.97 6.66 -0.91
N THR A 156 6.19 7.14 -1.19
CA THR A 156 6.44 8.14 -2.23
C THR A 156 7.95 8.28 -2.47
N THR A 157 8.35 8.59 -3.68
CA THR A 157 9.72 8.95 -4.06
C THR A 157 10.07 10.42 -3.83
N PHE A 158 9.10 11.26 -3.46
CA PHE A 158 9.33 12.70 -3.20
C PHE A 158 10.11 13.01 -1.92
N GLY A 159 10.49 11.98 -1.17
CA GLY A 159 11.33 12.08 0.02
C GLY A 159 10.63 12.62 1.28
N VAL A 160 11.33 12.50 2.41
CA VAL A 160 10.77 12.78 3.74
C VAL A 160 10.28 14.21 3.94
N LYS A 161 10.92 15.20 3.31
CA LYS A 161 10.47 16.61 3.40
C LYS A 161 9.07 16.82 2.84
N PHE A 162 8.74 16.13 1.76
CA PHE A 162 7.41 16.18 1.18
C PHE A 162 6.38 15.49 2.09
N VAL A 163 6.75 14.35 2.69
CA VAL A 163 5.91 13.65 3.69
C VAL A 163 5.64 14.56 4.89
N GLN A 164 6.63 15.30 5.40
CA GLN A 164 6.48 16.30 6.47
C GLN A 164 5.50 17.42 6.08
N GLN A 165 5.57 17.89 4.85
CA GLN A 165 4.62 18.90 4.34
C GLN A 165 3.18 18.38 4.32
N LEU A 166 2.98 17.14 3.86
CA LEU A 166 1.66 16.50 3.83
C LEU A 166 1.13 16.19 5.24
N ALA A 167 2.00 15.75 6.17
CA ALA A 167 1.63 15.60 7.57
C ALA A 167 1.09 16.92 8.13
N LYS A 168 1.85 18.01 7.95
CA LYS A 168 1.45 19.35 8.40
C LYS A 168 0.12 19.80 7.80
N SER A 169 -0.09 19.62 6.49
CA SER A 169 -1.36 19.98 5.83
C SER A 169 -2.55 19.14 6.30
N SER A 170 -2.28 17.97 6.88
CA SER A 170 -3.26 17.06 7.48
C SER A 170 -3.47 17.30 8.98
N GLY A 171 -2.81 18.29 9.57
CA GLY A 171 -2.88 18.61 11.00
C GLY A 171 -2.00 17.71 11.89
N ILE A 172 -1.16 16.87 11.30
CA ILE A 172 -0.23 15.98 11.98
C ILE A 172 1.10 16.72 12.17
N ALA A 173 1.77 16.48 13.29
CA ALA A 173 3.09 17.07 13.57
C ALA A 173 4.12 16.62 12.51
N PRO A 174 4.91 17.53 11.90
CA PRO A 174 5.86 17.16 10.85
C PRO A 174 6.93 16.14 11.28
N ASP A 175 7.29 16.13 12.56
CA ASP A 175 8.24 15.19 13.15
C ASP A 175 7.67 13.76 13.28
N ALA A 176 6.36 13.58 13.14
CA ALA A 176 5.74 12.27 13.01
C ALA A 176 6.02 11.60 11.65
N ALA A 177 6.38 12.37 10.62
CA ALA A 177 6.71 11.81 9.30
C ALA A 177 7.91 10.86 9.39
N ARG A 178 7.80 9.71 8.72
CA ARG A 178 8.87 8.71 8.68
C ARG A 178 9.50 8.67 7.29
N ASP A 179 10.75 8.25 7.28
CA ASP A 179 11.49 8.01 6.05
C ASP A 179 10.74 6.98 5.18
N THR A 180 10.67 7.25 3.90
CA THR A 180 10.05 6.36 2.92
C THR A 180 10.93 5.15 2.58
N LEU A 181 12.21 5.21 2.96
CA LEU A 181 13.25 4.25 2.57
C LEU A 181 13.48 4.16 1.05
N ALA A 182 12.94 5.10 0.28
CA ALA A 182 13.07 5.09 -1.18
C ALA A 182 14.53 5.15 -1.64
N ASP A 183 15.40 5.88 -0.92
CA ASP A 183 16.85 5.96 -1.21
C ASP A 183 17.57 4.61 -0.96
N ASN A 184 16.97 3.70 -0.20
CA ASN A 184 17.57 2.41 0.16
C ASN A 184 16.95 1.23 -0.61
N CYS A 185 15.64 1.25 -0.78
CA CYS A 185 14.88 0.13 -1.33
C CYS A 185 14.23 0.45 -2.67
N GLY A 186 14.23 1.72 -3.07
CA GLY A 186 13.42 2.20 -4.17
C GLY A 186 11.92 2.23 -3.84
N GLU A 187 11.13 2.54 -4.82
CA GLU A 187 9.67 2.46 -4.74
C GLU A 187 9.25 1.01 -5.06
N THR A 188 8.77 0.31 -4.06
CA THR A 188 8.54 -1.15 -4.08
C THR A 188 7.12 -1.56 -4.50
N GLY A 189 6.28 -0.61 -4.87
CA GLY A 189 4.91 -0.89 -5.29
C GLY A 189 3.92 -1.06 -4.12
N ALA A 190 3.01 -2.02 -4.22
CA ALA A 190 1.89 -2.21 -3.29
C ALA A 190 2.28 -2.89 -1.98
#